data_bf72ef0bbbab4f2e11d0689c579f6321
#
_entry.id   bf72ef0bbbab4f2e11d0689c579f6321
#
_cell.length_a   1.000
_cell.length_b   1.000
_cell.length_c   1.000
_cell.angle_alpha   90.00
_cell.angle_beta   90.00
_cell.angle_gamma   90.00
#
_symmetry.space_group_name_H-M   'P 1'
#
loop_
_entity.id
_entity.type
_entity.pdbx_description
1 polymer ?
#
loop_
_entity_poly.entity_id
_entity_poly.type
_entity_poly.pdbx_seq_one_letter_code
_entity_poly.pdbx_strand_id
1 'polypeptide(L)'
;KIQMKIRSITYFINPGWPLDESKLRKAGEFLAHATAAYASAGYEVQTTRLATTPFPKILNGIVEETPLFAQKMSAMLKQIGVVYAALGPALIEYPKSYSVIPEAIASSENTFFGGEMANKVDGISLTAIKACAGIIEKSSVITPDGFANLRFAALANVKAGAPFFPAAYWNEDEPAFAIAVESADLAVQAFENANSLEDGRKNLISEIEKHGKAIARI
;
A
#
# COMPACT_ATOMS: atom_id res chain seq x y z
N LYS A 1 4.93 28.19 8.86
CA LYS A 1 3.65 27.47 9.06
C LYS A 1 3.91 26.00 8.80
N ILE A 2 3.75 25.15 9.82
CA ILE A 2 3.82 23.69 9.64
C ILE A 2 2.58 23.30 8.84
N GLN A 3 2.79 22.53 7.78
CA GLN A 3 1.71 22.07 6.91
C GLN A 3 1.72 20.55 6.88
N MET A 4 0.52 19.94 6.92
CA MET A 4 0.38 18.50 6.74
C MET A 4 0.92 18.10 5.37
N LYS A 5 1.72 17.04 5.31
CA LYS A 5 2.26 16.49 4.06
C LYS A 5 1.43 15.30 3.63
N ILE A 6 1.30 15.11 2.32
CA ILE A 6 0.70 13.91 1.75
C ILE A 6 1.80 12.88 1.56
N ARG A 7 1.85 11.88 2.45
CA ARG A 7 2.83 10.79 2.39
C ARG A 7 2.67 9.96 1.13
N SER A 8 1.42 9.68 0.75
CA SER A 8 1.14 8.98 -0.49
C SER A 8 -0.29 9.19 -0.98
N ILE A 9 -0.46 9.14 -2.30
CA ILE A 9 -1.75 8.90 -2.96
C ILE A 9 -1.70 7.46 -3.46
N THR A 10 -2.58 6.59 -2.93
CA THR A 10 -2.68 5.19 -3.33
C THR A 10 -3.94 5.01 -4.15
N TYR A 11 -3.80 4.56 -5.40
CA TYR A 11 -4.91 4.20 -6.27
C TYR A 11 -5.15 2.69 -6.21
N PHE A 12 -6.39 2.29 -5.99
CA PHE A 12 -6.82 0.89 -5.85
C PHE A 12 -7.45 0.42 -7.14
N ILE A 13 -7.03 -0.77 -7.63
CA ILE A 13 -7.44 -1.27 -8.94
C ILE A 13 -7.31 -2.79 -9.04
N ASN A 14 -8.19 -3.41 -9.81
CA ASN A 14 -7.95 -4.75 -10.37
C ASN A 14 -7.33 -4.60 -11.76
N PRO A 15 -6.01 -4.84 -11.91
CA PRO A 15 -5.32 -4.68 -13.19
C PRO A 15 -5.61 -5.82 -14.20
N GLY A 16 -6.27 -6.91 -13.76
CA GLY A 16 -6.47 -8.11 -14.57
C GLY A 16 -5.19 -8.93 -14.79
N TRP A 17 -5.37 -10.10 -15.39
CA TRP A 17 -4.27 -10.93 -15.90
C TRP A 17 -4.70 -11.67 -17.18
N PRO A 18 -4.02 -11.46 -18.31
CA PRO A 18 -2.91 -10.52 -18.55
C PRO A 18 -3.24 -9.07 -18.18
N LEU A 19 -2.20 -8.26 -17.88
CA LEU A 19 -2.38 -6.87 -17.42
C LEU A 19 -3.17 -6.05 -18.44
N ASP A 20 -4.21 -5.37 -17.99
CA ASP A 20 -4.92 -4.35 -18.76
C ASP A 20 -4.12 -3.03 -18.72
N GLU A 21 -3.27 -2.85 -19.73
CA GLU A 21 -2.42 -1.65 -19.84
C GLU A 21 -3.24 -0.36 -19.92
N SER A 22 -4.44 -0.39 -20.53
CA SER A 22 -5.30 0.78 -20.64
C SER A 22 -5.79 1.25 -19.27
N LYS A 23 -6.23 0.31 -18.42
CA LYS A 23 -6.59 0.61 -17.02
C LYS A 23 -5.42 1.17 -16.24
N LEU A 24 -4.23 0.58 -16.39
CA LEU A 24 -3.04 1.02 -15.68
C LEU A 24 -2.57 2.41 -16.13
N ARG A 25 -2.64 2.74 -17.43
CA ARG A 25 -2.35 4.09 -17.94
C ARG A 25 -3.31 5.13 -17.37
N LYS A 26 -4.62 4.85 -17.32
CA LYS A 26 -5.62 5.73 -16.69
C LYS A 26 -5.32 5.95 -15.19
N ALA A 27 -4.88 4.92 -14.48
CA ALA A 27 -4.46 5.05 -13.08
C ALA A 27 -3.24 5.97 -12.94
N GLY A 28 -2.24 5.84 -13.82
CA GLY A 28 -1.07 6.73 -13.86
C GLY A 28 -1.46 8.18 -14.16
N GLU A 29 -2.33 8.41 -15.15
CA GLU A 29 -2.86 9.76 -15.48
C GLU A 29 -3.60 10.37 -14.30
N PHE A 30 -4.48 9.60 -13.63
CA PHE A 30 -5.16 10.06 -12.42
C PHE A 30 -4.16 10.48 -11.34
N LEU A 31 -3.16 9.65 -11.04
CA LEU A 31 -2.16 9.93 -10.01
C LEU A 31 -1.33 11.16 -10.34
N ALA A 32 -0.98 11.37 -11.61
CA ALA A 32 -0.28 12.56 -12.07
C ALA A 32 -1.14 13.83 -11.88
N HIS A 33 -2.41 13.80 -12.30
CA HIS A 33 -3.34 14.91 -12.11
C HIS A 33 -3.60 15.21 -10.63
N ALA A 34 -3.83 14.19 -9.81
CA ALA A 34 -4.02 14.36 -8.38
C ALA A 34 -2.78 14.98 -7.71
N THR A 35 -1.58 14.51 -8.06
CA THR A 35 -0.33 15.08 -7.55
C THR A 35 -0.20 16.57 -7.92
N ALA A 36 -0.52 16.94 -9.17
CA ALA A 36 -0.49 18.33 -9.62
C ALA A 36 -1.53 19.20 -8.90
N ALA A 37 -2.75 18.69 -8.68
CA ALA A 37 -3.81 19.39 -7.98
C ALA A 37 -3.42 19.69 -6.52
N TYR A 38 -2.91 18.69 -5.79
CA TYR A 38 -2.45 18.86 -4.41
C TYR A 38 -1.24 19.79 -4.32
N ALA A 39 -0.28 19.66 -5.25
CA ALA A 39 0.88 20.57 -5.30
C ALA A 39 0.46 22.03 -5.56
N SER A 40 -0.50 22.27 -6.46
CA SER A 40 -1.05 23.60 -6.74
C SER A 40 -1.80 24.20 -5.53
N ALA A 41 -2.36 23.36 -4.68
CA ALA A 41 -2.98 23.76 -3.41
C ALA A 41 -1.95 23.92 -2.27
N GLY A 42 -0.65 23.71 -2.53
CA GLY A 42 0.44 23.89 -1.58
C GLY A 42 0.79 22.64 -0.77
N TYR A 43 0.22 21.46 -1.08
CA TYR A 43 0.56 20.21 -0.39
C TYR A 43 1.67 19.46 -1.14
N GLU A 44 2.72 19.08 -0.41
CA GLU A 44 3.75 18.16 -0.92
C GLU A 44 3.21 16.74 -1.00
N VAL A 45 3.30 16.10 -2.17
CA VAL A 45 2.99 14.68 -2.37
C VAL A 45 4.31 13.92 -2.50
N GLN A 46 4.62 13.06 -1.53
CA GLN A 46 5.91 12.37 -1.51
C GLN A 46 5.96 11.16 -2.44
N THR A 47 4.88 10.38 -2.55
CA THR A 47 4.85 9.17 -3.40
C THR A 47 3.46 8.92 -4.00
N THR A 48 3.46 8.37 -5.22
CA THR A 48 2.28 7.78 -5.86
C THR A 48 2.37 6.26 -5.84
N ARG A 49 1.26 5.58 -5.57
CA ARG A 49 1.22 4.13 -5.36
C ARG A 49 0.01 3.49 -6.02
N LEU A 50 0.13 2.23 -6.43
CA LEU A 50 -0.99 1.35 -6.76
C LEU A 50 -1.16 0.28 -5.69
N ALA A 51 -2.39 -0.12 -5.40
CA ALA A 51 -2.68 -1.31 -4.63
C ALA A 51 -3.72 -2.16 -5.37
N THR A 52 -3.42 -3.44 -5.58
CA THR A 52 -4.24 -4.30 -6.41
C THR A 52 -5.16 -5.19 -5.58
N THR A 53 -6.13 -5.80 -6.24
CA THR A 53 -6.78 -7.02 -5.74
C THR A 53 -5.69 -8.03 -5.35
N PRO A 54 -5.90 -8.87 -4.31
CA PRO A 54 -4.94 -9.90 -3.94
C PRO A 54 -4.50 -10.75 -5.14
N PHE A 55 -3.20 -10.87 -5.38
CA PHE A 55 -2.65 -11.53 -6.56
C PHE A 55 -3.18 -12.95 -6.80
N PRO A 56 -3.47 -13.79 -5.77
CA PRO A 56 -4.01 -15.11 -6.01
C PRO A 56 -5.39 -15.08 -6.71
N LYS A 57 -6.17 -14.03 -6.44
CA LYS A 57 -7.48 -13.83 -7.10
C LYS A 57 -7.31 -13.34 -8.54
N ILE A 58 -6.39 -12.39 -8.78
CA ILE A 58 -6.07 -11.90 -10.13
C ILE A 58 -5.59 -13.05 -11.03
N LEU A 59 -4.75 -13.94 -10.49
CA LEU A 59 -4.17 -15.07 -11.20
C LEU A 59 -5.09 -16.30 -11.24
N ASN A 60 -6.35 -16.20 -10.75
CA ASN A 60 -7.31 -17.30 -10.68
C ASN A 60 -6.74 -18.57 -10.02
N GLY A 61 -5.88 -18.40 -9.02
CA GLY A 61 -5.23 -19.49 -8.28
C GLY A 61 -3.99 -20.07 -8.95
N ILE A 62 -3.59 -19.61 -10.15
CA ILE A 62 -2.34 -20.01 -10.83
C ILE A 62 -1.18 -19.20 -10.24
N VAL A 63 -0.87 -19.47 -8.96
CA VAL A 63 0.05 -18.65 -8.17
C VAL A 63 1.52 -18.73 -8.63
N GLU A 64 1.86 -19.74 -9.40
CA GLU A 64 3.17 -19.91 -10.02
C GLU A 64 3.52 -18.79 -11.01
N GLU A 65 2.52 -18.07 -11.53
CA GLU A 65 2.72 -16.89 -12.39
C GLU A 65 3.04 -15.59 -11.61
N THR A 66 3.02 -15.62 -10.28
CA THR A 66 3.26 -14.42 -9.44
C THR A 66 4.57 -13.71 -9.74
N PRO A 67 5.73 -14.38 -9.93
CA PRO A 67 6.97 -13.70 -10.27
C PRO A 67 6.89 -12.95 -11.61
N LEU A 68 6.27 -13.56 -12.63
CA LEU A 68 6.06 -12.92 -13.93
C LEU A 68 5.08 -11.73 -13.82
N PHE A 69 4.01 -11.88 -13.04
CA PHE A 69 3.07 -10.80 -12.74
C PHE A 69 3.77 -9.62 -12.07
N ALA A 70 4.59 -9.87 -11.05
CA ALA A 70 5.38 -8.85 -10.37
C ALA A 70 6.35 -8.13 -11.32
N GLN A 71 7.06 -8.87 -12.15
CA GLN A 71 8.00 -8.34 -13.14
C GLN A 71 7.28 -7.43 -14.15
N LYS A 72 6.17 -7.89 -14.73
CA LYS A 72 5.39 -7.09 -15.69
C LYS A 72 4.77 -5.85 -15.04
N MET A 73 4.26 -5.99 -13.81
CA MET A 73 3.75 -4.84 -13.05
C MET A 73 4.87 -3.83 -12.79
N SER A 74 6.04 -4.26 -12.33
CA SER A 74 7.19 -3.40 -12.10
C SER A 74 7.62 -2.62 -13.36
N ALA A 75 7.63 -3.28 -14.51
CA ALA A 75 7.90 -2.61 -15.79
C ALA A 75 6.83 -1.58 -16.17
N MET A 76 5.55 -1.91 -15.93
CA MET A 76 4.44 -1.00 -16.23
C MET A 76 4.44 0.23 -15.33
N LEU A 77 4.75 0.07 -14.03
CA LEU A 77 4.86 1.20 -13.11
C LEU A 77 5.86 2.26 -13.60
N LYS A 78 7.03 1.82 -14.11
CA LYS A 78 8.05 2.73 -14.68
C LYS A 78 7.50 3.51 -15.89
N GLN A 79 6.67 2.89 -16.72
CA GLN A 79 6.08 3.54 -17.89
C GLN A 79 5.01 4.59 -17.53
N ILE A 80 4.24 4.35 -16.47
CA ILE A 80 3.15 5.24 -16.03
C ILE A 80 3.56 6.23 -14.93
N GLY A 81 4.84 6.27 -14.55
CA GLY A 81 5.37 7.21 -13.56
C GLY A 81 4.90 6.96 -12.13
N VAL A 82 4.50 5.73 -11.79
CA VAL A 82 4.09 5.34 -10.45
C VAL A 82 5.25 4.68 -9.71
N VAL A 83 5.48 5.07 -8.45
CA VAL A 83 6.68 4.65 -7.71
C VAL A 83 6.59 3.20 -7.24
N TYR A 84 5.48 2.80 -6.65
CA TYR A 84 5.32 1.49 -5.98
C TYR A 84 3.96 0.87 -6.26
N ALA A 85 3.91 -0.49 -6.24
CA ALA A 85 2.65 -1.24 -6.21
C ALA A 85 2.64 -2.30 -5.11
N ALA A 86 1.56 -2.37 -4.32
CA ALA A 86 1.25 -3.52 -3.47
C ALA A 86 0.35 -4.47 -4.27
N LEU A 87 0.82 -5.72 -4.47
CA LEU A 87 0.10 -6.73 -5.26
C LEU A 87 -0.90 -7.53 -4.42
N GLY A 88 -1.18 -7.03 -3.22
CA GLY A 88 -2.07 -7.64 -2.26
C GLY A 88 -1.46 -8.82 -1.50
N PRO A 89 -2.21 -9.42 -0.57
CA PRO A 89 -1.73 -10.52 0.24
C PRO A 89 -1.86 -11.88 -0.44
N ALA A 90 -0.97 -12.81 -0.06
CA ALA A 90 -1.30 -14.23 -0.05
C ALA A 90 -2.47 -14.44 0.90
N LEU A 91 -3.41 -15.32 0.55
CA LEU A 91 -4.65 -15.54 1.28
C LEU A 91 -4.68 -16.95 1.88
N ILE A 92 -5.33 -17.11 3.04
CA ILE A 92 -5.48 -18.40 3.73
C ILE A 92 -6.19 -19.42 2.83
N GLU A 93 -7.15 -18.98 2.01
CA GLU A 93 -7.87 -19.82 1.04
C GLU A 93 -7.00 -20.27 -0.17
N TYR A 94 -5.82 -19.64 -0.38
CA TYR A 94 -4.84 -19.99 -1.41
C TYR A 94 -3.49 -20.34 -0.77
N PRO A 95 -3.34 -21.47 -0.06
CA PRO A 95 -2.17 -21.75 0.76
C PRO A 95 -0.84 -21.83 -0.01
N LYS A 96 -0.87 -22.15 -1.30
CA LYS A 96 0.33 -22.14 -2.16
C LYS A 96 0.83 -20.73 -2.47
N SER A 97 -0.02 -19.69 -2.32
CA SER A 97 0.34 -18.31 -2.65
C SER A 97 1.47 -17.71 -1.79
N TYR A 98 1.68 -18.25 -0.60
CA TYR A 98 2.76 -17.77 0.27
C TYR A 98 4.15 -18.14 -0.26
N SER A 99 4.31 -19.34 -0.81
CA SER A 99 5.61 -19.87 -1.20
C SER A 99 6.27 -19.16 -2.37
N VAL A 100 5.49 -18.45 -3.20
CA VAL A 100 5.96 -17.76 -4.42
C VAL A 100 6.41 -16.32 -4.16
N ILE A 101 6.09 -15.74 -2.98
CA ILE A 101 6.38 -14.33 -2.66
C ILE A 101 7.88 -14.01 -2.68
N PRO A 102 8.79 -14.82 -2.09
CA PRO A 102 10.22 -14.50 -2.12
C PRO A 102 10.77 -14.37 -3.54
N GLU A 103 10.37 -15.26 -4.45
CA GLU A 103 10.76 -15.20 -5.87
C GLU A 103 10.15 -13.98 -6.57
N ALA A 104 8.88 -13.65 -6.28
CA ALA A 104 8.23 -12.47 -6.82
C ALA A 104 8.90 -11.17 -6.35
N ILE A 105 9.34 -11.11 -5.09
CA ILE A 105 10.16 -10.02 -4.56
C ILE A 105 11.49 -9.94 -5.30
N ALA A 106 12.17 -11.05 -5.51
CA ALA A 106 13.46 -11.09 -6.20
C ALA A 106 13.35 -10.67 -7.68
N SER A 107 12.22 -10.95 -8.33
CA SER A 107 11.98 -10.65 -9.77
C SER A 107 11.55 -9.21 -10.05
N SER A 108 11.36 -8.37 -9.04
CA SER A 108 10.85 -7.00 -9.17
C SER A 108 11.58 -6.05 -8.22
N GLU A 109 11.54 -4.74 -8.50
CA GLU A 109 12.23 -3.73 -7.68
C GLU A 109 11.27 -2.93 -6.76
N ASN A 110 10.03 -2.74 -7.21
CA ASN A 110 9.10 -1.79 -6.62
C ASN A 110 7.70 -2.38 -6.37
N THR A 111 7.59 -3.70 -6.29
CA THR A 111 6.36 -4.39 -5.88
C THR A 111 6.45 -4.88 -4.45
N PHE A 112 5.31 -4.85 -3.77
CA PHE A 112 5.15 -5.16 -2.35
C PHE A 112 4.08 -6.23 -2.18
N PHE A 113 4.20 -7.04 -1.13
CA PHE A 113 3.31 -8.16 -0.86
C PHE A 113 2.89 -8.20 0.60
N GLY A 114 1.72 -8.76 0.85
CA GLY A 114 1.29 -9.16 2.19
C GLY A 114 1.14 -10.67 2.31
N GLY A 115 0.96 -11.15 3.53
CA GLY A 115 0.55 -12.53 3.81
C GLY A 115 -0.48 -12.52 4.92
N GLU A 116 -1.71 -12.95 4.63
CA GLU A 116 -2.79 -12.99 5.60
C GLU A 116 -2.55 -14.12 6.60
N MET A 117 -2.43 -13.80 7.89
CA MET A 117 -2.27 -14.77 8.98
C MET A 117 -3.55 -14.98 9.77
N ALA A 118 -4.43 -13.98 9.76
CA ALA A 118 -5.69 -14.00 10.46
C ALA A 118 -6.70 -13.07 9.80
N ASN A 119 -7.95 -13.53 9.75
CA ASN A 119 -9.09 -12.74 9.31
C ASN A 119 -10.33 -13.06 10.16
N LYS A 120 -11.43 -12.33 9.95
CA LYS A 120 -12.66 -12.51 10.74
C LYS A 120 -13.39 -13.83 10.45
N VAL A 121 -13.16 -14.44 9.29
CA VAL A 121 -13.86 -15.65 8.84
C VAL A 121 -13.11 -16.89 9.32
N ASP A 122 -11.81 -16.96 9.03
CA ASP A 122 -10.97 -18.12 9.30
C ASP A 122 -10.31 -18.09 10.69
N GLY A 123 -10.35 -16.93 11.36
CA GLY A 123 -9.65 -16.72 12.61
C GLY A 123 -8.12 -16.69 12.41
N ILE A 124 -7.36 -17.28 13.34
CA ILE A 124 -5.90 -17.34 13.31
C ILE A 124 -5.45 -18.64 12.60
N SER A 125 -4.67 -18.52 11.53
CA SER A 125 -4.10 -19.65 10.81
C SER A 125 -2.64 -19.88 11.20
N LEU A 126 -2.35 -20.90 11.98
CA LEU A 126 -0.98 -21.29 12.36
C LEU A 126 -0.14 -21.69 11.15
N THR A 127 -0.75 -22.28 10.13
CA THR A 127 -0.07 -22.61 8.87
C THR A 127 0.37 -21.35 8.13
N ALA A 128 -0.51 -20.34 8.04
CA ALA A 128 -0.19 -19.07 7.40
C ALA A 128 0.88 -18.29 8.19
N ILE A 129 0.84 -18.31 9.52
CA ILE A 129 1.87 -17.73 10.37
C ILE A 129 3.24 -18.34 10.07
N LYS A 130 3.32 -19.68 10.02
CA LYS A 130 4.57 -20.39 9.67
C LYS A 130 5.03 -20.05 8.25
N ALA A 131 4.11 -19.94 7.29
CA ALA A 131 4.42 -19.56 5.93
C ALA A 131 4.98 -18.12 5.86
N CYS A 132 4.36 -17.17 6.55
CA CYS A 132 4.86 -15.79 6.65
C CYS A 132 6.27 -15.72 7.27
N ALA A 133 6.54 -16.49 8.33
CA ALA A 133 7.88 -16.57 8.91
C ALA A 133 8.92 -17.07 7.88
N GLY A 134 8.58 -18.11 7.10
CA GLY A 134 9.43 -18.60 6.02
C GLY A 134 9.65 -17.60 4.88
N ILE A 135 8.66 -16.73 4.60
CA ILE A 135 8.83 -15.62 3.63
C ILE A 135 9.86 -14.62 4.16
N ILE A 136 9.75 -14.21 5.42
CA ILE A 136 10.67 -13.27 6.06
C ILE A 136 12.10 -13.82 6.03
N GLU A 137 12.29 -15.07 6.42
CA GLU A 137 13.59 -15.76 6.38
C GLU A 137 14.20 -15.76 4.98
N LYS A 138 13.43 -16.20 3.97
CA LYS A 138 13.90 -16.27 2.59
C LYS A 138 14.16 -14.88 1.98
N SER A 139 13.34 -13.89 2.34
CA SER A 139 13.49 -12.53 1.83
C SER A 139 14.68 -11.79 2.44
N SER A 140 15.12 -12.17 3.64
CA SER A 140 16.26 -11.54 4.34
C SER A 140 17.59 -11.65 3.60
N VAL A 141 17.73 -12.65 2.73
CA VAL A 141 18.95 -12.92 1.97
C VAL A 141 18.90 -12.50 0.50
N ILE A 142 17.77 -11.93 0.04
CA ILE A 142 17.61 -11.46 -1.35
C ILE A 142 18.52 -10.26 -1.63
N THR A 143 18.65 -9.36 -0.65
CA THR A 143 19.57 -8.22 -0.72
C THR A 143 20.56 -8.27 0.45
N PRO A 144 21.83 -7.84 0.25
CA PRO A 144 22.86 -7.95 1.30
C PRO A 144 22.53 -7.19 2.60
N ASP A 145 21.71 -6.13 2.51
CA ASP A 145 21.27 -5.29 3.62
C ASP A 145 19.93 -5.74 4.24
N GLY A 146 19.34 -6.83 3.73
CA GLY A 146 18.03 -7.32 4.15
C GLY A 146 16.85 -6.44 3.75
N PHE A 147 17.05 -5.42 2.93
CA PHE A 147 16.03 -4.43 2.54
C PHE A 147 14.81 -5.06 1.84
N ALA A 148 14.98 -6.22 1.20
CA ALA A 148 13.88 -6.96 0.57
C ALA A 148 12.73 -7.25 1.55
N ASN A 149 13.01 -7.43 2.85
CA ASN A 149 11.99 -7.63 3.87
C ASN A 149 11.06 -6.43 4.07
N LEU A 150 11.46 -5.22 3.72
CA LEU A 150 10.56 -4.05 3.76
C LEU A 150 9.43 -4.13 2.72
N ARG A 151 9.54 -5.06 1.77
CA ARG A 151 8.51 -5.27 0.73
C ARG A 151 7.50 -6.36 1.09
N PHE A 152 7.55 -6.90 2.31
CA PHE A 152 6.61 -7.89 2.81
C PHE A 152 6.04 -7.48 4.18
N ALA A 153 4.74 -7.74 4.39
CA ALA A 153 4.10 -7.64 5.69
C ALA A 153 3.22 -8.85 5.99
N ALA A 154 3.34 -9.39 7.19
CA ALA A 154 2.42 -10.37 7.74
C ALA A 154 1.19 -9.64 8.31
N LEU A 155 -0.02 -10.03 7.86
CA LEU A 155 -1.27 -9.29 8.09
C LEU A 155 -2.21 -10.03 9.05
N ALA A 156 -2.79 -9.29 10.00
CA ALA A 156 -3.83 -9.78 10.88
C ALA A 156 -5.01 -8.78 10.88
N ASN A 157 -6.16 -9.20 10.38
CA ASN A 157 -7.38 -8.39 10.30
C ASN A 157 -7.21 -7.03 9.59
N VAL A 158 -6.32 -6.93 8.61
CA VAL A 158 -6.17 -5.73 7.79
C VAL A 158 -7.33 -5.65 6.80
N LYS A 159 -7.98 -4.51 6.74
CA LYS A 159 -9.09 -4.27 5.80
C LYS A 159 -8.55 -3.79 4.44
N ALA A 160 -9.26 -4.18 3.37
CA ALA A 160 -9.06 -3.59 2.05
C ALA A 160 -9.25 -2.07 2.06
N GLY A 161 -8.58 -1.35 1.15
CA GLY A 161 -8.68 0.11 1.04
C GLY A 161 -7.75 0.88 2.00
N ALA A 162 -6.99 0.21 2.85
CA ALA A 162 -5.96 0.88 3.66
C ALA A 162 -4.74 1.24 2.79
N PRO A 163 -4.26 2.51 2.80
CA PRO A 163 -3.19 2.97 1.90
C PRO A 163 -1.77 2.67 2.41
N PHE A 164 -1.62 1.78 3.38
CA PHE A 164 -0.35 1.53 4.07
C PHE A 164 0.40 0.35 3.45
N PHE A 165 1.56 0.60 2.86
CA PHE A 165 2.43 -0.42 2.28
C PHE A 165 3.31 -1.09 3.35
N PRO A 166 3.54 -2.39 3.20
CA PRO A 166 3.11 -3.37 2.18
C PRO A 166 1.68 -3.90 2.32
N ALA A 167 0.92 -3.49 3.33
CA ALA A 167 -0.36 -4.07 3.72
C ALA A 167 -1.55 -3.70 2.81
N ALA A 168 -1.36 -2.74 1.89
CA ALA A 168 -2.43 -2.23 1.03
C ALA A 168 -2.93 -3.28 0.04
N TYR A 169 -4.25 -3.37 -0.10
CA TYR A 169 -4.90 -4.19 -1.13
C TYR A 169 -6.35 -3.72 -1.37
N TRP A 170 -6.97 -4.23 -2.43
CA TRP A 170 -8.33 -3.89 -2.85
C TRP A 170 -9.20 -5.13 -3.00
N ASN A 171 -10.51 -5.02 -2.82
CA ASN A 171 -11.44 -6.15 -2.96
C ASN A 171 -12.79 -5.76 -3.61
N GLU A 172 -12.86 -4.55 -4.18
CA GLU A 172 -14.03 -4.08 -4.91
C GLU A 172 -13.74 -4.04 -6.41
N ASP A 173 -14.79 -4.01 -7.24
CA ASP A 173 -14.67 -3.97 -8.70
C ASP A 173 -14.33 -2.56 -9.20
N GLU A 174 -14.94 -1.54 -8.61
CA GLU A 174 -14.71 -0.15 -8.99
C GLU A 174 -13.40 0.38 -8.39
N PRO A 175 -12.61 1.14 -9.15
CA PRO A 175 -11.39 1.73 -8.65
C PRO A 175 -11.70 2.83 -7.62
N ALA A 176 -10.78 3.00 -6.67
CA ALA A 176 -10.85 4.05 -5.66
C ALA A 176 -9.46 4.61 -5.38
N PHE A 177 -9.36 5.63 -4.56
CA PHE A 177 -8.07 6.09 -4.05
C PHE A 177 -8.14 6.46 -2.58
N ALA A 178 -7.00 6.46 -1.93
CA ALA A 178 -6.87 6.94 -0.55
C ALA A 178 -5.59 7.76 -0.39
N ILE A 179 -5.63 8.69 0.54
CA ILE A 179 -4.52 9.57 0.87
C ILE A 179 -4.00 9.21 2.25
N ALA A 180 -2.72 8.92 2.34
CA ALA A 180 -2.02 8.82 3.62
C ALA A 180 -1.33 10.15 3.91
N VAL A 181 -1.60 10.72 5.08
CA VAL A 181 -1.03 11.99 5.52
C VAL A 181 0.00 11.80 6.61
N GLU A 182 0.97 12.70 6.64
CA GLU A 182 1.96 12.80 7.72
C GLU A 182 1.63 14.02 8.57
N SER A 183 1.35 13.78 9.85
CA SER A 183 0.88 14.78 10.80
C SER A 183 1.72 14.86 12.08
N ALA A 184 2.92 14.28 12.09
CA ALA A 184 3.80 14.29 13.27
C ALA A 184 4.13 15.73 13.71
N ASP A 185 4.48 16.60 12.77
CA ASP A 185 4.79 18.00 13.06
C ASP A 185 3.58 18.77 13.60
N LEU A 186 2.36 18.44 13.15
CA LEU A 186 1.13 19.03 13.71
C LEU A 186 0.92 18.59 15.16
N ALA A 187 1.23 17.33 15.48
CA ALA A 187 1.13 16.85 16.84
C ALA A 187 2.12 17.57 17.77
N VAL A 188 3.39 17.70 17.36
CA VAL A 188 4.38 18.46 18.11
C VAL A 188 3.88 19.89 18.37
N GLN A 189 3.47 20.62 17.34
CA GLN A 189 2.99 21.99 17.46
C GLN A 189 1.76 22.12 18.36
N ALA A 190 0.82 21.17 18.28
CA ALA A 190 -0.39 21.18 19.08
C ALA A 190 -0.10 21.06 20.58
N PHE A 191 0.93 20.29 20.95
CA PHE A 191 1.31 20.06 22.33
C PHE A 191 2.32 21.09 22.85
N GLU A 192 3.22 21.62 22.03
CA GLU A 192 4.14 22.70 22.44
C GLU A 192 3.41 23.96 22.91
N ASN A 193 2.24 24.26 22.33
CA ASN A 193 1.44 25.42 22.66
C ASN A 193 0.27 25.10 23.61
N ALA A 194 0.28 23.95 24.26
CA ALA A 194 -0.80 23.52 25.16
C ALA A 194 -0.44 23.76 26.63
N ASN A 195 -1.43 24.19 27.43
CA ASN A 195 -1.30 24.35 28.87
C ASN A 195 -1.64 23.05 29.63
N SER A 196 -2.24 22.07 28.97
CA SER A 196 -2.61 20.78 29.52
C SER A 196 -2.68 19.70 28.43
N LEU A 197 -2.70 18.44 28.83
CA LEU A 197 -2.89 17.32 27.89
C LEU A 197 -4.20 17.43 27.11
N GLU A 198 -5.27 17.87 27.78
CA GLU A 198 -6.59 18.06 27.14
C GLU A 198 -6.58 19.21 26.13
N ASP A 199 -5.86 20.30 26.41
CA ASP A 199 -5.68 21.39 25.45
C ASP A 199 -4.90 20.91 24.22
N GLY A 200 -3.80 20.18 24.42
CA GLY A 200 -3.03 19.59 23.32
C GLY A 200 -3.87 18.67 22.45
N ARG A 201 -4.71 17.85 23.06
CA ARG A 201 -5.67 16.98 22.35
C ARG A 201 -6.65 17.78 21.50
N LYS A 202 -7.26 18.84 22.07
CA LYS A 202 -8.20 19.70 21.33
C LYS A 202 -7.53 20.42 20.17
N ASN A 203 -6.34 20.97 20.40
CA ASN A 203 -5.55 21.63 19.37
C ASN A 203 -5.24 20.69 18.22
N LEU A 204 -4.79 19.46 18.50
CA LEU A 204 -4.47 18.44 17.50
C LEU A 204 -5.70 18.04 16.68
N ILE A 205 -6.85 17.79 17.32
CA ILE A 205 -8.10 17.49 16.62
C ILE A 205 -8.49 18.63 15.68
N SER A 206 -8.45 19.88 16.17
CA SER A 206 -8.79 21.06 15.38
C SER A 206 -7.92 21.20 14.13
N GLU A 207 -6.59 21.03 14.28
CA GLU A 207 -5.67 21.15 13.14
C GLU A 207 -5.82 19.98 12.15
N ILE A 208 -6.00 18.74 12.62
CA ILE A 208 -6.26 17.59 11.74
C ILE A 208 -7.56 17.78 10.95
N GLU A 209 -8.64 18.20 11.60
CA GLU A 209 -9.92 18.46 10.91
C GLU A 209 -9.82 19.57 9.88
N LYS A 210 -9.13 20.66 10.21
CA LYS A 210 -8.91 21.79 9.29
C LYS A 210 -8.16 21.36 8.03
N HIS A 211 -7.05 20.63 8.19
CA HIS A 211 -6.29 20.12 7.06
C HIS A 211 -7.04 19.04 6.29
N GLY A 212 -7.72 18.12 6.99
CA GLY A 212 -8.54 17.08 6.36
C GLY A 212 -9.66 17.65 5.49
N LYS A 213 -10.37 18.68 5.99
CA LYS A 213 -11.38 19.40 5.21
C LYS A 213 -10.80 20.14 3.99
N ALA A 214 -9.59 20.68 4.11
CA ALA A 214 -8.92 21.34 2.98
C ALA A 214 -8.49 20.33 1.91
N ILE A 215 -7.88 19.21 2.31
CA ILE A 215 -7.45 18.12 1.41
C ILE A 215 -8.65 17.48 0.68
N ALA A 216 -9.78 17.31 1.38
CA ALA A 216 -10.98 16.69 0.80
C ALA A 216 -11.73 17.57 -0.21
N ARG A 217 -11.36 18.85 -0.38
CA ARG A 217 -11.98 19.78 -1.34
C ARG A 217 -11.22 19.90 -2.66
N ILE A 218 -10.06 19.34 -2.73
CA ILE A 218 -9.18 19.30 -3.91
C ILE A 218 -9.56 18.12 -4.79
#